data_71a1356d0e22f13f9097b87f2214ea9e
#
_entry.id   71a1356d0e22f13f9097b87f2214ea9e
#
_cell.length_a   1.000
_cell.length_b   1.000
_cell.length_c   1.000
_cell.angle_alpha   90.00
_cell.angle_beta   90.00
_cell.angle_gamma   90.00
#
_symmetry.space_group_name_H-M   'P 1'
#
loop_
_entity.id
_entity.type
_entity.pdbx_description
1 polymer ?
#
loop_
_entity_poly.entity_id
_entity_poly.type
_entity_poly.pdbx_seq_one_letter_code
_entity_poly.pdbx_strand_id
1 'polypeptide(L)'
;MTTRKGFKRLVRARAAKTGESYASARRVLLEETGPGSSPATAEPRTATRGIHPDTASMATVLAARGVVSPITDRPLSEALLLVAGGGLGAGYILWEFESRKHAVLTLGFRNQWQYPGIPGWFGKTTERLGVPTVLHETSGPKAASEALDASLAEGGPVVATVDQESIGWWGLPADLSGYAGYPVVVVGRTDEGAYLVDDRGIAPFVVPADVMRAARGRVGSYRNRLIELRPGPGPVPADRLRSALMAGLADQVDHLASGSDSFSLPAWRKWSRLMTDRRNAKGWPRVFAAGRGLFGGLISMVEQVDEGVGAWGGHLRDLYADGLEEAAVILDRPALREAAGTWRASADLWQELADAAVPTAVDGAADAVELAEELHDAVMRGEPGRAQARGAAAGLWETRDRYADAWPLAEDDTEALLADLGQRLAAIHAAEQAALDATARAIGPR
;
A
#
# COMPACT_ATOMS: atom_id res chain seq x y z
N MET A 1 8.47 -29.15 5.22
CA MET A 1 7.81 -27.89 5.63
C MET A 1 8.88 -26.91 6.08
N THR A 2 9.35 -26.07 5.20
CA THR A 2 10.20 -24.93 5.58
C THR A 2 9.22 -23.89 6.11
N THR A 3 9.14 -23.75 7.41
CA THR A 3 8.22 -22.80 8.03
C THR A 3 8.49 -21.40 7.49
N ARG A 4 7.45 -20.61 7.25
CA ARG A 4 7.52 -19.20 6.79
C ARG A 4 8.48 -18.34 7.63
N LYS A 5 8.64 -18.64 8.93
CA LYS A 5 9.74 -18.08 9.75
C LYS A 5 11.13 -18.33 9.13
N GLY A 6 11.32 -19.47 8.49
CA GLY A 6 12.53 -19.77 7.74
C GLY A 6 12.71 -18.90 6.53
N PHE A 7 11.63 -18.65 5.77
CA PHE A 7 11.65 -17.79 4.59
C PHE A 7 11.91 -16.32 4.95
N LYS A 8 11.16 -15.74 5.90
CA LYS A 8 11.41 -14.37 6.40
C LYS A 8 12.86 -14.19 6.89
N ARG A 9 13.41 -15.22 7.59
CA ARG A 9 14.83 -15.21 8.02
C ARG A 9 15.80 -15.24 6.84
N LEU A 10 15.50 -15.99 5.78
CA LEU A 10 16.31 -15.99 4.56
C LEU A 10 16.26 -14.64 3.84
N VAL A 11 15.08 -14.02 3.75
CA VAL A 11 14.92 -12.67 3.18
C VAL A 11 15.75 -11.64 3.94
N ARG A 12 15.64 -11.61 5.27
CA ARG A 12 16.43 -10.70 6.11
C ARG A 12 17.94 -10.95 6.00
N ALA A 13 18.36 -12.22 5.98
CA ALA A 13 19.75 -12.58 5.82
C ALA A 13 20.29 -12.14 4.45
N ARG A 14 19.51 -12.26 3.39
CA ARG A 14 19.86 -11.77 2.06
C ARG A 14 19.94 -10.24 2.04
N ALA A 15 18.93 -9.55 2.53
CA ALA A 15 18.89 -8.08 2.63
C ALA A 15 20.10 -7.55 3.39
N ALA A 16 20.44 -8.13 4.54
CA ALA A 16 21.63 -7.76 5.32
C ALA A 16 22.95 -8.03 4.59
N LYS A 17 23.00 -9.09 3.77
CA LYS A 17 24.21 -9.47 3.02
C LYS A 17 24.43 -8.60 1.78
N THR A 18 23.36 -8.21 1.10
CA THR A 18 23.42 -7.52 -0.21
C THR A 18 23.24 -6.02 -0.10
N GLY A 19 22.72 -5.53 1.05
CA GLY A 19 22.35 -4.13 1.26
C GLY A 19 21.07 -3.71 0.51
N GLU A 20 20.36 -4.67 -0.11
CA GLU A 20 19.08 -4.41 -0.74
C GLU A 20 17.95 -4.34 0.29
N SER A 21 16.80 -3.72 -0.08
CA SER A 21 15.64 -3.69 0.79
C SER A 21 15.06 -5.09 1.03
N TYR A 22 14.33 -5.27 2.13
CA TYR A 22 13.61 -6.52 2.41
C TYR A 22 12.67 -6.89 1.26
N ALA A 23 11.97 -5.91 0.68
CA ALA A 23 11.08 -6.12 -0.46
C ALA A 23 11.84 -6.66 -1.70
N SER A 24 13.02 -6.10 -1.99
CA SER A 24 13.90 -6.59 -3.07
C SER A 24 14.40 -7.99 -2.80
N ALA A 25 14.91 -8.25 -1.59
CA ALA A 25 15.38 -9.55 -1.17
C ALA A 25 14.28 -10.62 -1.21
N ARG A 26 13.08 -10.29 -0.75
CA ARG A 26 11.91 -11.16 -0.80
C ARG A 26 11.51 -11.50 -2.23
N ARG A 27 11.47 -10.52 -3.10
CA ARG A 27 11.16 -10.71 -4.52
C ARG A 27 12.12 -11.71 -5.16
N VAL A 28 13.42 -11.50 -5.01
CA VAL A 28 14.42 -12.39 -5.61
C VAL A 28 14.30 -13.82 -5.09
N LEU A 29 14.13 -13.99 -3.78
CA LEU A 29 13.96 -15.32 -3.19
C LEU A 29 12.66 -16.01 -3.65
N LEU A 30 11.57 -15.28 -3.89
CA LEU A 30 10.34 -15.83 -4.46
C LEU A 30 10.51 -16.23 -5.92
N GLU A 31 11.25 -15.47 -6.72
CA GLU A 31 11.61 -15.79 -8.09
C GLU A 31 12.52 -17.04 -8.17
N GLU A 32 13.46 -17.17 -7.23
CA GLU A 32 14.37 -18.32 -7.14
C GLU A 32 13.68 -19.61 -6.66
N THR A 33 12.61 -19.51 -5.85
CA THR A 33 11.93 -20.65 -5.22
C THR A 33 10.59 -21.02 -5.87
N GLY A 34 10.12 -20.25 -6.83
CA GLY A 34 8.83 -20.50 -7.53
C GLY A 34 8.90 -21.74 -8.44
N PRO A 35 7.82 -22.57 -8.51
CA PRO A 35 7.77 -23.69 -9.43
C PRO A 35 7.64 -23.17 -10.88
N GLY A 36 8.74 -23.22 -11.63
CA GLY A 36 8.70 -22.95 -13.07
C GLY A 36 9.74 -21.99 -13.62
N SER A 37 11.01 -22.09 -13.24
CA SER A 37 12.11 -21.50 -13.99
C SER A 37 12.46 -22.36 -15.20
N SER A 38 11.71 -22.22 -16.30
CA SER A 38 12.14 -22.65 -17.62
C SER A 38 12.49 -21.42 -18.44
N PRO A 39 13.63 -21.36 -19.14
CA PRO A 39 13.99 -20.22 -19.96
C PRO A 39 13.19 -20.27 -21.28
N ALA A 40 12.04 -19.63 -21.29
CA ALA A 40 11.29 -19.37 -22.51
C ALA A 40 11.44 -17.90 -22.88
N THR A 41 12.04 -17.68 -24.03
CA THR A 41 12.09 -16.47 -24.87
C THR A 41 11.32 -15.26 -24.33
N ALA A 42 12.06 -14.36 -23.69
CA ALA A 42 11.53 -13.20 -23.02
C ALA A 42 11.30 -12.07 -24.03
N GLU A 43 10.04 -11.72 -24.25
CA GLU A 43 9.70 -10.32 -24.46
C GLU A 43 9.90 -9.55 -23.15
N PRO A 44 10.30 -8.27 -23.15
CA PRO A 44 10.61 -7.53 -21.91
C PRO A 44 9.35 -7.27 -21.12
N ARG A 45 8.98 -8.19 -20.25
CA ARG A 45 7.92 -8.01 -19.24
C ARG A 45 8.52 -7.27 -18.05
N THR A 46 8.39 -5.96 -18.02
CA THR A 46 8.75 -5.08 -16.90
C THR A 46 7.70 -5.08 -15.78
N ALA A 47 7.04 -6.19 -15.52
CA ALA A 47 6.09 -6.29 -14.41
C ALA A 47 6.81 -6.73 -13.14
N THR A 48 7.46 -5.80 -12.47
CA THR A 48 7.81 -5.96 -11.04
C THR A 48 6.53 -5.83 -10.23
N ARG A 49 6.31 -6.71 -9.25
CA ARG A 49 5.21 -6.58 -8.30
C ARG A 49 5.29 -5.22 -7.62
N GLY A 50 4.20 -4.46 -7.69
CA GLY A 50 4.10 -3.17 -7.01
C GLY A 50 3.84 -3.34 -5.50
N ILE A 51 4.26 -2.36 -4.73
CA ILE A 51 4.11 -2.36 -3.27
C ILE A 51 2.83 -1.63 -2.87
N HIS A 52 2.67 -0.39 -3.31
CA HIS A 52 1.53 0.43 -2.93
C HIS A 52 0.56 0.62 -4.11
N PRO A 53 -0.76 0.50 -3.91
CA PRO A 53 -1.73 0.56 -5.01
C PRO A 53 -1.61 1.80 -5.89
N ASP A 54 -1.47 2.98 -5.30
CA ASP A 54 -1.42 4.24 -6.06
C ASP A 54 -0.08 4.41 -6.80
N THR A 55 1.04 4.17 -6.12
CA THR A 55 2.38 4.35 -6.71
C THR A 55 2.67 3.32 -7.79
N ALA A 56 2.26 2.08 -7.57
CA ALA A 56 2.37 1.00 -8.54
C ALA A 56 1.48 1.25 -9.78
N SER A 57 0.23 1.70 -9.58
CA SER A 57 -0.66 2.06 -10.69
C SER A 57 -0.07 3.15 -11.57
N MET A 58 0.52 4.20 -10.97
CA MET A 58 1.18 5.26 -11.71
C MET A 58 2.42 4.73 -12.47
N ALA A 59 3.25 3.93 -11.80
CA ALA A 59 4.44 3.35 -12.42
C ALA A 59 4.06 2.48 -13.63
N THR A 60 3.03 1.65 -13.49
CA THR A 60 2.52 0.80 -14.57
C THR A 60 2.05 1.62 -15.77
N VAL A 61 1.23 2.66 -15.54
CA VAL A 61 0.70 3.49 -16.65
C VAL A 61 1.80 4.29 -17.33
N LEU A 62 2.75 4.88 -16.57
CA LEU A 62 3.87 5.63 -17.14
C LEU A 62 4.82 4.72 -17.94
N ALA A 63 5.14 3.54 -17.41
CA ALA A 63 6.00 2.57 -18.10
C ALA A 63 5.37 2.08 -19.40
N ALA A 64 4.07 1.77 -19.41
CA ALA A 64 3.34 1.34 -20.60
C ALA A 64 3.27 2.43 -21.68
N ARG A 65 3.39 3.72 -21.30
CA ARG A 65 3.45 4.87 -22.21
C ARG A 65 4.89 5.23 -22.63
N GLY A 66 5.89 4.42 -22.26
CA GLY A 66 7.29 4.63 -22.62
C GLY A 66 7.95 5.80 -21.89
N VAL A 67 7.41 6.25 -20.76
CA VAL A 67 8.00 7.33 -19.96
C VAL A 67 9.20 6.75 -19.18
N VAL A 68 10.37 7.29 -19.45
CA VAL A 68 11.63 6.84 -18.85
C VAL A 68 12.34 7.96 -18.10
N SER A 69 13.22 7.58 -17.22
CA SER A 69 14.16 8.48 -16.55
C SER A 69 15.19 8.98 -17.58
N PRO A 70 15.46 10.28 -17.65
CA PRO A 70 16.47 10.83 -18.55
C PRO A 70 17.91 10.51 -18.12
N ILE A 71 18.07 9.91 -16.94
CA ILE A 71 19.38 9.62 -16.33
C ILE A 71 19.73 8.14 -16.46
N THR A 72 18.72 7.26 -16.28
CA THR A 72 18.94 5.80 -16.29
C THR A 72 18.45 5.11 -17.54
N ASP A 73 17.70 5.81 -18.40
CA ASP A 73 17.00 5.29 -19.59
C ASP A 73 16.08 4.08 -19.26
N ARG A 74 15.57 4.05 -18.04
CA ARG A 74 14.63 3.02 -17.54
C ARG A 74 13.31 3.68 -17.14
N PRO A 75 12.20 2.93 -17.09
CA PRO A 75 10.97 3.42 -16.50
C PRO A 75 11.21 4.02 -15.11
N LEU A 76 10.45 5.07 -14.78
CA LEU A 76 10.49 5.65 -13.43
C LEU A 76 10.07 4.60 -12.42
N SER A 77 10.90 4.36 -11.41
CA SER A 77 10.60 3.41 -10.35
C SER A 77 9.42 3.86 -9.50
N GLU A 78 8.70 2.91 -8.89
CA GLU A 78 7.66 3.19 -7.90
C GLU A 78 8.22 4.03 -6.74
N ALA A 79 9.44 3.73 -6.30
CA ALA A 79 10.16 4.42 -5.25
C ALA A 79 10.41 5.90 -5.59
N LEU A 80 10.88 6.18 -6.80
CA LEU A 80 11.14 7.54 -7.26
C LEU A 80 9.84 8.34 -7.41
N LEU A 81 8.77 7.69 -7.88
CA LEU A 81 7.44 8.30 -7.98
C LEU A 81 6.86 8.63 -6.61
N LEU A 82 7.09 7.77 -5.60
CA LEU A 82 6.69 8.05 -4.22
C LEU A 82 7.36 9.32 -3.71
N VAL A 83 8.67 9.49 -3.92
CA VAL A 83 9.41 10.70 -3.54
C VAL A 83 8.89 11.92 -4.29
N ALA A 84 8.77 11.87 -5.61
CA ALA A 84 8.31 12.99 -6.44
C ALA A 84 6.90 13.47 -6.06
N GLY A 85 6.04 12.53 -5.62
CA GLY A 85 4.67 12.82 -5.20
C GLY A 85 4.54 13.47 -3.83
N GLY A 86 5.62 13.54 -3.05
CA GLY A 86 5.63 14.11 -1.70
C GLY A 86 5.78 13.07 -0.59
N GLY A 87 6.29 11.89 -0.95
CA GLY A 87 6.74 10.87 -0.02
C GLY A 87 5.65 10.26 0.84
N LEU A 88 6.07 9.89 2.05
CA LEU A 88 5.23 9.21 3.04
C LEU A 88 4.13 10.12 3.61
N GLY A 89 3.02 9.49 3.99
CA GLY A 89 2.02 10.08 4.87
C GLY A 89 2.02 9.39 6.23
N ALA A 90 1.43 10.02 7.21
CA ALA A 90 1.11 9.43 8.49
C ALA A 90 -0.35 9.70 8.81
N GLY A 91 -1.03 8.73 9.40
CA GLY A 91 -2.42 8.88 9.77
C GLY A 91 -2.95 7.62 10.42
N TYR A 92 -3.79 7.79 11.41
CA TYR A 92 -4.40 6.70 12.15
C TYR A 92 -5.88 6.96 12.36
N ILE A 93 -6.72 6.08 11.83
CA ILE A 93 -8.16 6.06 12.08
C ILE A 93 -8.60 4.62 12.34
N LEU A 94 -9.29 4.43 13.44
CA LEU A 94 -10.02 3.21 13.74
C LEU A 94 -11.50 3.49 13.54
N TRP A 95 -12.08 2.87 12.51
CA TRP A 95 -13.49 3.00 12.15
C TRP A 95 -14.30 1.96 12.91
N GLU A 96 -15.29 2.43 13.64
CA GLU A 96 -16.27 1.63 14.32
C GLU A 96 -17.61 1.80 13.62
N PHE A 97 -18.29 0.72 13.29
CA PHE A 97 -19.58 0.73 12.64
C PHE A 97 -20.57 -0.07 13.48
N GLU A 98 -21.71 0.51 13.82
CA GLU A 98 -22.74 -0.16 14.63
C GLU A 98 -23.22 -1.49 14.04
N SER A 99 -23.21 -1.60 12.70
CA SER A 99 -23.62 -2.80 11.97
C SER A 99 -22.55 -3.86 11.81
N ARG A 100 -21.33 -3.67 12.36
CA ARG A 100 -20.18 -4.54 12.13
C ARG A 100 -19.56 -5.09 13.40
N LYS A 101 -19.15 -6.34 13.32
CA LYS A 101 -18.43 -7.00 14.40
C LYS A 101 -16.96 -6.56 14.52
N HIS A 102 -16.38 -6.10 13.42
CA HIS A 102 -14.96 -5.77 13.34
C HIS A 102 -14.75 -4.29 13.05
N ALA A 103 -13.89 -3.66 13.83
CA ALA A 103 -13.38 -2.33 13.51
C ALA A 103 -12.43 -2.42 12.31
N VAL A 104 -12.40 -1.36 11.50
CA VAL A 104 -11.50 -1.25 10.33
C VAL A 104 -10.41 -0.24 10.65
N LEU A 105 -9.16 -0.69 10.60
CA LEU A 105 -8.00 0.15 10.74
C LEU A 105 -7.63 0.75 9.37
N THR A 106 -7.42 2.06 9.33
CA THR A 106 -6.87 2.75 8.17
C THR A 106 -5.64 3.55 8.59
N LEU A 107 -4.53 3.29 7.92
CA LEU A 107 -3.31 4.06 8.06
C LEU A 107 -3.14 5.03 6.90
N GLY A 108 -2.55 6.22 7.17
CA GLY A 108 -2.57 7.31 6.24
C GLY A 108 -1.48 7.28 5.18
N PHE A 109 -1.84 7.06 3.92
CA PHE A 109 -1.14 7.56 2.75
C PHE A 109 -1.76 8.91 2.33
N ARG A 110 -0.96 9.84 1.81
CA ARG A 110 -1.38 11.25 1.65
C ARG A 110 -2.63 11.46 0.81
N ASN A 111 -2.81 10.71 -0.26
CA ASN A 111 -3.90 10.91 -1.19
C ASN A 111 -5.25 10.39 -0.71
N GLN A 112 -5.31 9.57 0.33
CA GLN A 112 -6.56 9.06 0.89
C GLN A 112 -7.48 10.15 1.42
N TRP A 113 -6.90 11.27 1.84
CA TRP A 113 -7.60 12.33 2.57
C TRP A 113 -7.85 13.59 1.72
N GLN A 114 -7.54 13.55 0.43
CA GLN A 114 -7.67 14.70 -0.45
C GLN A 114 -8.81 14.52 -1.45
N TYR A 115 -9.88 15.29 -1.25
CA TYR A 115 -11.06 15.41 -2.12
C TYR A 115 -11.34 16.89 -2.41
N PRO A 116 -12.04 17.21 -3.51
CA PRO A 116 -12.36 16.47 -4.72
C PRO A 116 -11.28 16.62 -5.80
N GLY A 117 -11.41 15.86 -6.89
CA GLY A 117 -10.54 15.95 -8.06
C GLY A 117 -9.59 14.77 -8.20
N ILE A 118 -8.52 14.93 -8.97
CA ILE A 118 -7.44 13.96 -9.04
C ILE A 118 -6.84 13.83 -7.64
N PRO A 119 -6.65 12.60 -7.11
CA PRO A 119 -6.08 12.40 -5.78
C PRO A 119 -4.82 13.22 -5.59
N GLY A 120 -4.69 13.87 -4.43
CA GLY A 120 -3.66 14.88 -4.20
C GLY A 120 -2.24 14.41 -4.48
N TRP A 121 -1.89 13.19 -4.07
CA TRP A 121 -0.59 12.59 -4.39
C TRP A 121 -0.45 12.39 -5.92
N PHE A 122 -1.45 11.81 -6.57
CA PHE A 122 -1.44 11.51 -8.00
C PHE A 122 -1.32 12.79 -8.82
N GLY A 123 -2.17 13.79 -8.53
CA GLY A 123 -2.15 15.10 -9.21
C GLY A 123 -0.84 15.83 -9.01
N LYS A 124 -0.32 15.89 -7.78
CA LYS A 124 0.97 16.52 -7.51
C LYS A 124 2.12 15.85 -8.25
N THR A 125 2.12 14.52 -8.32
CA THR A 125 3.17 13.76 -9.00
C THR A 125 3.14 14.07 -10.51
N THR A 126 1.99 13.96 -11.14
CA THR A 126 1.84 14.21 -12.57
C THR A 126 2.13 15.67 -12.95
N GLU A 127 1.67 16.63 -12.14
CA GLU A 127 1.96 18.06 -12.31
C GLU A 127 3.47 18.32 -12.23
N ARG A 128 4.14 17.82 -11.20
CA ARG A 128 5.59 17.99 -11.00
C ARG A 128 6.40 17.37 -12.13
N LEU A 129 6.00 16.21 -12.61
CA LEU A 129 6.65 15.51 -13.74
C LEU A 129 6.28 16.14 -15.10
N GLY A 130 5.28 17.02 -15.15
CA GLY A 130 4.80 17.62 -16.41
C GLY A 130 4.03 16.62 -17.27
N VAL A 131 3.39 15.63 -16.65
CA VAL A 131 2.57 14.64 -17.34
C VAL A 131 1.11 15.10 -17.36
N PRO A 132 0.55 15.42 -18.54
CA PRO A 132 -0.85 15.78 -18.66
C PRO A 132 -1.76 14.64 -18.19
N THR A 133 -2.81 15.01 -17.49
CA THR A 133 -3.74 14.06 -16.86
C THR A 133 -5.16 14.46 -17.19
N VAL A 134 -5.99 13.49 -17.59
CA VAL A 134 -7.43 13.69 -17.81
C VAL A 134 -8.18 12.91 -16.75
N LEU A 135 -9.07 13.62 -16.04
CA LEU A 135 -9.97 13.04 -15.04
C LEU A 135 -11.36 12.92 -15.66
N HIS A 136 -11.85 11.67 -15.73
CA HIS A 136 -13.24 11.40 -16.10
C HIS A 136 -14.03 11.04 -14.86
N GLU A 137 -15.12 11.77 -14.61
CA GLU A 137 -16.06 11.51 -13.54
C GLU A 137 -17.49 11.66 -14.04
N THR A 138 -18.29 10.63 -13.89
CA THR A 138 -19.71 10.64 -14.24
C THR A 138 -20.52 9.71 -13.35
N SER A 139 -21.73 10.08 -12.99
CA SER A 139 -22.67 9.22 -12.28
C SER A 139 -23.44 8.27 -13.22
N GLY A 140 -23.38 8.51 -14.54
CA GLY A 140 -24.08 7.67 -15.52
C GLY A 140 -23.29 6.42 -15.87
N PRO A 141 -23.80 5.19 -15.58
CA PRO A 141 -23.02 3.95 -15.78
C PRO A 141 -22.70 3.67 -17.25
N LYS A 142 -23.55 4.08 -18.19
CA LYS A 142 -23.30 3.97 -19.64
C LYS A 142 -22.15 4.88 -20.06
N ALA A 143 -22.22 6.17 -19.73
CA ALA A 143 -21.16 7.13 -20.03
C ALA A 143 -19.82 6.76 -19.38
N ALA A 144 -19.86 6.15 -18.17
CA ALA A 144 -18.67 5.66 -17.50
C ALA A 144 -18.00 4.50 -18.24
N SER A 145 -18.80 3.58 -18.81
CA SER A 145 -18.26 2.47 -19.62
C SER A 145 -17.73 2.97 -20.96
N GLU A 146 -18.45 3.87 -21.62
CA GLU A 146 -18.01 4.49 -22.88
C GLU A 146 -16.70 5.26 -22.72
N ALA A 147 -16.52 6.01 -21.61
CA ALA A 147 -15.28 6.70 -21.31
C ALA A 147 -14.10 5.75 -21.10
N LEU A 148 -14.33 4.62 -20.39
CA LEU A 148 -13.29 3.60 -20.21
C LEU A 148 -12.89 2.97 -21.55
N ASP A 149 -13.87 2.58 -22.37
CA ASP A 149 -13.61 1.97 -23.66
C ASP A 149 -12.90 2.94 -24.62
N ALA A 150 -13.29 4.22 -24.62
CA ALA A 150 -12.63 5.24 -25.41
C ALA A 150 -11.17 5.47 -25.00
N SER A 151 -10.91 5.57 -23.69
CA SER A 151 -9.54 5.75 -23.17
C SER A 151 -8.64 4.55 -23.50
N LEU A 152 -9.17 3.31 -23.46
CA LEU A 152 -8.42 2.12 -23.86
C LEU A 152 -8.16 2.10 -25.39
N ALA A 153 -9.12 2.54 -26.20
CA ALA A 153 -8.98 2.60 -27.65
C ALA A 153 -7.95 3.66 -28.10
N GLU A 154 -7.73 4.72 -27.31
CA GLU A 154 -6.67 5.72 -27.54
C GLU A 154 -5.26 5.19 -27.24
N GLY A 155 -5.15 3.94 -26.84
CA GLY A 155 -3.91 3.18 -26.88
C GLY A 155 -3.11 3.14 -25.59
N GLY A 156 -3.74 3.05 -24.43
CA GLY A 156 -2.96 2.80 -23.23
C GLY A 156 -3.76 2.42 -21.98
N PRO A 157 -3.08 1.86 -20.98
CA PRO A 157 -3.71 1.53 -19.71
C PRO A 157 -4.16 2.79 -18.98
N VAL A 158 -5.22 2.65 -18.19
CA VAL A 158 -5.83 3.72 -17.42
C VAL A 158 -6.06 3.30 -15.97
N VAL A 159 -5.99 4.25 -15.04
CA VAL A 159 -6.28 4.00 -13.63
C VAL A 159 -7.77 4.18 -13.38
N ALA A 160 -8.43 3.13 -12.93
CA ALA A 160 -9.83 3.17 -12.52
C ALA A 160 -9.96 3.05 -11.00
N THR A 161 -10.89 3.78 -10.40
CA THR A 161 -11.26 3.58 -9.00
C THR A 161 -12.43 2.62 -8.93
N VAL A 162 -12.26 1.51 -8.19
CA VAL A 162 -13.27 0.47 -7.98
C VAL A 162 -13.55 0.29 -6.49
N ASP A 163 -14.69 -0.27 -6.15
CA ASP A 163 -14.94 -0.80 -4.82
C ASP A 163 -14.22 -2.13 -4.65
N GLN A 164 -13.42 -2.24 -3.61
CA GLN A 164 -12.52 -3.38 -3.39
C GLN A 164 -13.28 -4.68 -3.10
N GLU A 165 -14.44 -4.60 -2.45
CA GLU A 165 -15.32 -5.76 -2.24
C GLU A 165 -15.93 -6.22 -3.55
N SER A 166 -16.57 -5.31 -4.29
CA SER A 166 -17.33 -5.62 -5.50
C SER A 166 -16.46 -6.13 -6.65
N ILE A 167 -15.17 -5.77 -6.70
CA ILE A 167 -14.23 -6.31 -7.69
C ILE A 167 -13.82 -7.76 -7.39
N GLY A 168 -13.86 -8.20 -6.15
CA GLY A 168 -14.04 -9.56 -5.70
C GLY A 168 -12.81 -10.44 -5.49
N TRP A 169 -11.58 -10.05 -5.85
CA TRP A 169 -10.41 -10.94 -5.66
C TRP A 169 -9.78 -10.87 -4.26
N TRP A 170 -10.05 -9.82 -3.48
CA TRP A 170 -9.62 -9.72 -2.08
C TRP A 170 -10.51 -10.50 -1.11
N GLY A 171 -11.67 -11.01 -1.58
CA GLY A 171 -12.57 -11.80 -0.76
C GLY A 171 -13.11 -11.08 0.47
N LEU A 172 -13.30 -9.76 0.39
CA LEU A 172 -13.88 -8.98 1.47
C LEU A 172 -15.35 -9.37 1.69
N PRO A 173 -15.86 -9.36 2.93
CA PRO A 173 -17.27 -9.61 3.19
C PRO A 173 -18.15 -8.50 2.64
N ALA A 174 -19.38 -8.87 2.25
CA ALA A 174 -20.34 -7.99 1.58
C ALA A 174 -20.71 -6.74 2.38
N ASP A 175 -20.63 -6.78 3.71
CA ASP A 175 -20.87 -5.62 4.56
C ASP A 175 -19.76 -4.55 4.48
N LEU A 176 -18.62 -4.85 3.83
CA LEU A 176 -17.58 -3.89 3.48
C LEU A 176 -17.79 -3.24 2.10
N SER A 177 -18.84 -3.61 1.37
CA SER A 177 -19.15 -3.05 0.05
C SER A 177 -19.49 -1.55 0.11
N GLY A 178 -18.83 -0.78 -0.73
CA GLY A 178 -19.08 0.66 -0.90
C GLY A 178 -18.32 1.57 0.06
N TYR A 179 -17.37 1.07 0.84
CA TYR A 179 -16.66 1.88 1.84
C TYR A 179 -15.29 2.38 1.36
N ALA A 180 -14.60 1.67 0.48
CA ALA A 180 -13.27 2.06 0.05
C ALA A 180 -13.15 2.04 -1.47
N GLY A 181 -12.78 3.18 -2.05
CA GLY A 181 -12.30 3.23 -3.41
C GLY A 181 -10.88 2.70 -3.48
N TYR A 182 -10.60 1.85 -4.45
CA TYR A 182 -9.35 1.16 -4.65
C TYR A 182 -8.85 1.38 -6.09
N PRO A 183 -7.62 1.86 -6.30
CA PRO A 183 -7.09 2.07 -7.63
C PRO A 183 -6.64 0.74 -8.24
N VAL A 184 -7.03 0.52 -9.49
CA VAL A 184 -6.59 -0.59 -10.33
C VAL A 184 -6.21 -0.04 -11.71
N VAL A 185 -5.38 -0.77 -12.45
CA VAL A 185 -5.03 -0.40 -13.82
C VAL A 185 -5.77 -1.30 -14.80
N VAL A 186 -6.63 -0.70 -15.63
CA VAL A 186 -7.26 -1.42 -16.74
C VAL A 186 -6.30 -1.39 -17.91
N VAL A 187 -5.77 -2.55 -18.29
CA VAL A 187 -4.70 -2.68 -19.30
C VAL A 187 -5.22 -3.08 -20.69
N GLY A 188 -6.47 -3.49 -20.79
CA GLY A 188 -7.07 -3.90 -22.06
C GLY A 188 -8.39 -4.64 -21.90
N ARG A 189 -8.78 -5.31 -22.98
CA ARG A 189 -9.97 -6.20 -23.05
C ARG A 189 -9.61 -7.53 -23.69
N THR A 190 -10.36 -8.58 -23.35
CA THR A 190 -10.35 -9.85 -24.07
C THR A 190 -11.23 -9.78 -25.32
N ASP A 191 -11.10 -10.75 -26.20
CA ASP A 191 -11.94 -10.88 -27.40
C ASP A 191 -13.43 -11.05 -27.04
N GLU A 192 -13.73 -11.65 -25.89
CA GLU A 192 -15.09 -11.83 -25.35
C GLU A 192 -15.63 -10.58 -24.66
N GLY A 193 -14.85 -9.50 -24.60
CA GLY A 193 -15.25 -8.21 -24.06
C GLY A 193 -15.10 -8.03 -22.54
N ALA A 194 -14.47 -8.96 -21.82
CA ALA A 194 -14.06 -8.77 -20.44
C ALA A 194 -12.87 -7.80 -20.34
N TYR A 195 -12.73 -7.08 -19.21
CA TYR A 195 -11.58 -6.24 -18.97
C TYR A 195 -10.41 -7.02 -18.39
N LEU A 196 -9.20 -6.65 -18.81
CA LEU A 196 -7.95 -7.09 -18.21
C LEU A 196 -7.54 -6.03 -17.18
N VAL A 197 -7.51 -6.41 -15.90
CA VAL A 197 -7.33 -5.48 -14.78
C VAL A 197 -6.13 -5.90 -13.94
N ASP A 198 -5.13 -5.04 -13.88
CA ASP A 198 -3.94 -5.24 -13.06
C ASP A 198 -4.11 -4.64 -11.65
N ASP A 199 -3.79 -5.43 -10.63
CA ASP A 199 -3.68 -5.03 -9.24
C ASP A 199 -2.24 -5.26 -8.75
N ARG A 200 -1.29 -4.53 -9.31
CA ARG A 200 0.14 -4.60 -8.92
C ARG A 200 0.78 -5.99 -9.08
N GLY A 201 0.13 -6.90 -9.79
CA GLY A 201 0.49 -8.31 -9.84
C GLY A 201 1.37 -8.68 -11.04
N ILE A 202 1.59 -9.99 -11.17
CA ILE A 202 2.36 -10.58 -12.28
C ILE A 202 1.48 -10.68 -13.54
N ALA A 203 0.20 -10.96 -13.36
CA ALA A 203 -0.77 -11.11 -14.45
C ALA A 203 -2.06 -10.34 -14.11
N PRO A 204 -2.76 -9.80 -15.12
CA PRO A 204 -4.04 -9.15 -14.89
C PRO A 204 -5.12 -10.17 -14.52
N PHE A 205 -6.14 -9.68 -13.82
CA PHE A 205 -7.40 -10.38 -13.61
C PHE A 205 -8.31 -10.22 -14.85
N VAL A 206 -9.09 -11.24 -15.16
CA VAL A 206 -10.15 -11.17 -16.18
C VAL A 206 -11.46 -10.78 -15.46
N VAL A 207 -11.98 -9.58 -15.76
CA VAL A 207 -13.15 -9.02 -15.10
C VAL A 207 -14.29 -8.84 -16.09
N PRO A 208 -15.46 -9.53 -15.90
CA PRO A 208 -16.64 -9.31 -16.72
C PRO A 208 -17.06 -7.83 -16.73
N ALA A 209 -17.59 -7.35 -17.85
CA ALA A 209 -17.94 -5.94 -18.02
C ALA A 209 -19.03 -5.46 -17.06
N ASP A 210 -19.95 -6.33 -16.65
CA ASP A 210 -20.99 -6.03 -15.66
C ASP A 210 -20.41 -5.92 -14.25
N VAL A 211 -19.45 -6.79 -13.86
CA VAL A 211 -18.71 -6.70 -12.59
C VAL A 211 -17.90 -5.42 -12.53
N MET A 212 -17.16 -5.09 -13.58
CA MET A 212 -16.38 -3.85 -13.65
C MET A 212 -17.26 -2.61 -13.52
N ARG A 213 -18.41 -2.58 -14.16
CA ARG A 213 -19.39 -1.50 -14.07
C ARG A 213 -19.97 -1.37 -12.66
N ALA A 214 -20.33 -2.51 -12.05
CA ALA A 214 -20.85 -2.52 -10.67
C ALA A 214 -19.80 -2.00 -9.68
N ALA A 215 -18.56 -2.51 -9.74
CA ALA A 215 -17.47 -2.13 -8.86
C ALA A 215 -17.10 -0.63 -8.98
N ARG A 216 -17.07 -0.08 -10.20
CA ARG A 216 -16.80 1.36 -10.41
C ARG A 216 -17.92 2.26 -9.91
N GLY A 217 -19.16 1.81 -10.03
CA GLY A 217 -20.35 2.58 -9.63
C GLY A 217 -20.69 2.48 -8.13
N ARG A 218 -20.10 1.54 -7.40
CA ARG A 218 -20.52 1.20 -6.04
C ARG A 218 -20.25 2.30 -5.01
N VAL A 219 -19.11 3.00 -5.10
CA VAL A 219 -18.78 4.14 -4.25
C VAL A 219 -19.20 5.43 -4.96
N GLY A 220 -20.40 5.92 -4.68
CA GLY A 220 -21.00 7.04 -5.40
C GLY A 220 -20.19 8.34 -5.37
N SER A 221 -19.42 8.59 -4.30
CA SER A 221 -18.53 9.75 -4.17
C SER A 221 -17.40 9.79 -5.20
N TYR A 222 -16.99 8.64 -5.71
CA TYR A 222 -15.95 8.56 -6.76
C TYR A 222 -16.50 8.71 -8.19
N ARG A 223 -17.82 8.69 -8.37
CA ARG A 223 -18.50 8.97 -9.66
C ARG A 223 -17.88 8.20 -10.83
N ASN A 224 -17.61 6.89 -10.67
CA ASN A 224 -16.93 6.04 -11.66
C ASN A 224 -15.57 6.60 -12.13
N ARG A 225 -14.79 7.19 -11.23
CA ARG A 225 -13.52 7.87 -11.53
C ARG A 225 -12.60 7.04 -12.40
N LEU A 226 -12.06 7.71 -13.43
CA LEU A 226 -11.05 7.20 -14.32
C LEU A 226 -9.97 8.27 -14.50
N ILE A 227 -8.71 7.90 -14.34
CA ILE A 227 -7.56 8.79 -14.53
C ILE A 227 -6.76 8.27 -15.71
N GLU A 228 -6.65 9.11 -16.72
CA GLU A 228 -5.86 8.86 -17.91
C GLU A 228 -4.63 9.75 -17.89
N LEU A 229 -3.44 9.15 -18.00
CA LEU A 229 -2.19 9.88 -18.18
C LEU A 229 -1.90 10.02 -19.68
N ARG A 230 -1.61 11.23 -20.13
CA ARG A 230 -1.27 11.54 -21.52
C ARG A 230 0.16 12.12 -21.63
N PRO A 231 1.19 11.34 -21.22
CA PRO A 231 2.56 11.80 -21.31
C PRO A 231 2.93 12.02 -22.78
N GLY A 232 3.80 13.03 -23.02
CA GLY A 232 4.50 13.14 -24.30
C GLY A 232 5.42 11.93 -24.52
N PRO A 233 5.84 11.67 -25.75
CA PRO A 233 6.78 10.61 -26.05
C PRO A 233 8.17 10.92 -25.45
N GLY A 234 8.80 9.91 -24.87
CA GLY A 234 10.17 9.96 -24.42
C GLY A 234 10.37 10.31 -22.94
N PRO A 235 11.60 10.63 -22.55
CA PRO A 235 11.96 10.82 -21.15
C PRO A 235 11.38 12.12 -20.57
N VAL A 236 11.12 12.11 -19.25
CA VAL A 236 10.87 13.33 -18.49
C VAL A 236 12.13 14.22 -18.58
N PRO A 237 12.04 15.53 -18.86
CA PRO A 237 13.22 16.39 -18.87
C PRO A 237 14.00 16.31 -17.56
N ALA A 238 15.34 16.23 -17.62
CA ALA A 238 16.19 16.02 -16.46
C ALA A 238 15.98 17.08 -15.36
N ASP A 239 15.88 18.35 -15.76
CA ASP A 239 15.65 19.45 -14.81
C ASP A 239 14.25 19.38 -14.18
N ARG A 240 13.27 18.91 -14.95
CA ARG A 240 11.92 18.67 -14.46
C ARG A 240 11.89 17.56 -13.40
N LEU A 241 12.59 16.45 -13.66
CA LEU A 241 12.70 15.35 -12.70
C LEU A 241 13.39 15.81 -11.42
N ARG A 242 14.52 16.55 -11.52
CA ARG A 242 15.20 17.12 -10.36
C ARG A 242 14.30 18.05 -9.56
N SER A 243 13.59 18.93 -10.23
CA SER A 243 12.64 19.86 -9.59
C SER A 243 11.49 19.11 -8.91
N ALA A 244 10.95 18.07 -9.54
CA ALA A 244 9.88 17.23 -8.98
C ALA A 244 10.33 16.53 -7.70
N LEU A 245 11.55 15.95 -7.69
CA LEU A 245 12.11 15.28 -6.53
C LEU A 245 12.34 16.26 -5.37
N MET A 246 12.94 17.43 -5.63
CA MET A 246 13.15 18.45 -4.60
C MET A 246 11.82 18.96 -4.02
N ALA A 247 10.83 19.22 -4.87
CA ALA A 247 9.50 19.65 -4.42
C ALA A 247 8.80 18.54 -3.61
N GLY A 248 8.97 17.27 -4.00
CA GLY A 248 8.41 16.13 -3.27
C GLY A 248 9.03 15.93 -1.89
N LEU A 249 10.36 16.03 -1.79
CA LEU A 249 11.09 15.96 -0.52
C LEU A 249 10.68 17.10 0.43
N ALA A 250 10.60 18.32 -0.10
CA ALA A 250 10.15 19.48 0.66
C ALA A 250 8.71 19.32 1.18
N ASP A 251 7.81 18.86 0.31
CA ASP A 251 6.39 18.62 0.64
C ASP A 251 6.22 17.54 1.71
N GLN A 252 7.05 16.47 1.69
CA GLN A 252 7.04 15.47 2.75
C GLN A 252 7.45 16.05 4.09
N VAL A 253 8.56 16.80 4.13
CA VAL A 253 9.04 17.41 5.38
C VAL A 253 7.96 18.32 5.98
N ASP A 254 7.35 19.18 5.18
CA ASP A 254 6.28 20.08 5.63
C ASP A 254 5.05 19.32 6.14
N HIS A 255 4.65 18.29 5.39
CA HIS A 255 3.47 17.50 5.73
C HIS A 255 3.66 16.73 7.04
N LEU A 256 4.74 15.97 7.16
CA LEU A 256 4.97 15.12 8.34
C LEU A 256 5.30 15.95 9.60
N ALA A 257 5.95 17.11 9.44
CA ALA A 257 6.21 18.04 10.55
C ALA A 257 4.98 18.84 10.99
N SER A 258 3.86 18.76 10.25
CA SER A 258 2.66 19.50 10.62
C SER A 258 2.08 19.04 11.95
N GLY A 259 1.28 19.90 12.60
CA GLY A 259 0.71 19.63 13.93
C GLY A 259 -0.51 18.70 13.93
N SER A 260 -0.89 18.11 12.79
CA SER A 260 -2.08 17.24 12.71
C SER A 260 -1.86 15.92 13.44
N ASP A 261 -2.67 15.66 14.47
CA ASP A 261 -2.65 14.37 15.19
C ASP A 261 -3.44 13.26 14.48
N SER A 262 -3.93 13.52 13.29
CA SER A 262 -4.67 12.56 12.47
C SER A 262 -3.99 12.24 11.14
N PHE A 263 -3.15 13.16 10.60
CA PHE A 263 -2.61 13.05 9.25
C PHE A 263 -1.12 13.40 9.12
N SER A 264 -0.38 13.47 10.24
CA SER A 264 1.07 13.68 10.27
C SER A 264 1.71 12.91 11.42
N LEU A 265 3.02 13.02 11.66
CA LEU A 265 3.72 12.20 12.65
C LEU A 265 3.07 12.18 14.05
N PRO A 266 2.49 13.26 14.58
CA PRO A 266 1.71 13.21 15.82
C PRO A 266 0.60 12.14 15.86
N ALA A 267 0.13 11.63 14.71
CA ALA A 267 -0.85 10.55 14.66
C ALA A 267 -0.32 9.25 15.29
N TRP A 268 0.96 8.93 15.10
CA TRP A 268 1.58 7.75 15.72
C TRP A 268 1.67 7.87 17.23
N ARG A 269 2.03 9.05 17.73
CA ARG A 269 2.01 9.34 19.17
C ARG A 269 0.59 9.28 19.76
N LYS A 270 -0.41 9.74 19.03
CA LYS A 270 -1.81 9.60 19.42
C LYS A 270 -2.21 8.13 19.49
N TRP A 271 -1.90 7.35 18.46
CA TRP A 271 -2.23 5.92 18.41
C TRP A 271 -1.55 5.18 19.56
N SER A 272 -0.25 5.41 19.80
CA SER A 272 0.48 4.86 20.96
C SER A 272 -0.29 5.07 22.28
N ARG A 273 -0.75 6.29 22.54
CA ARG A 273 -1.53 6.60 23.77
C ARG A 273 -2.88 5.89 23.80
N LEU A 274 -3.56 5.81 22.66
CA LEU A 274 -4.87 5.18 22.56
C LEU A 274 -4.83 3.66 22.82
N MET A 275 -3.66 3.02 22.68
CA MET A 275 -3.52 1.58 22.98
C MET A 275 -3.87 1.25 24.43
N THR A 276 -3.65 2.17 25.40
CA THR A 276 -3.86 1.94 26.83
C THR A 276 -4.84 2.92 27.48
N ASP A 277 -5.36 3.90 26.74
CA ASP A 277 -6.24 4.93 27.30
C ASP A 277 -7.64 4.43 27.55
N ARG A 278 -7.95 4.09 28.80
CA ARG A 278 -9.26 3.63 29.27
C ARG A 278 -10.31 4.74 29.40
N ARG A 279 -9.90 6.02 29.37
CA ARG A 279 -10.81 7.17 29.55
C ARG A 279 -11.32 7.70 28.22
N ASN A 280 -10.50 7.62 27.18
CA ASN A 280 -10.85 8.08 25.84
C ASN A 280 -11.85 7.09 25.17
N ALA A 281 -12.94 7.59 24.63
CA ALA A 281 -13.91 6.78 23.90
C ALA A 281 -13.28 6.03 22.69
N LYS A 282 -12.20 6.56 22.11
CA LYS A 282 -11.43 5.96 21.02
C LYS A 282 -10.22 5.16 21.49
N GLY A 283 -10.03 5.01 22.80
CA GLY A 283 -8.99 4.14 23.36
C GLY A 283 -9.30 2.67 23.09
N TRP A 284 -8.28 1.88 22.74
CA TRP A 284 -8.45 0.45 22.43
C TRP A 284 -9.14 -0.33 23.55
N PRO A 285 -8.86 -0.11 24.85
CA PRO A 285 -9.58 -0.78 25.93
C PRO A 285 -11.09 -0.44 25.98
N ARG A 286 -11.50 0.69 25.40
CA ARG A 286 -12.91 1.09 25.33
C ARG A 286 -13.57 0.56 24.06
N VAL A 287 -12.90 0.70 22.92
CA VAL A 287 -13.38 0.21 21.61
C VAL A 287 -13.55 -1.31 21.65
N PHE A 288 -12.58 -2.01 22.21
CA PHE A 288 -12.55 -3.46 22.32
C PHE A 288 -12.91 -3.96 23.72
N ALA A 289 -13.92 -3.33 24.34
CA ALA A 289 -14.34 -3.69 25.69
C ALA A 289 -14.70 -5.18 25.80
N ALA A 290 -14.22 -5.84 26.85
CA ALA A 290 -14.31 -7.29 27.05
C ALA A 290 -13.70 -8.11 25.86
N GLY A 291 -12.76 -7.55 25.13
CA GLY A 291 -12.05 -8.18 24.02
C GLY A 291 -12.84 -8.34 22.73
N ARG A 292 -14.09 -7.88 22.69
CA ARG A 292 -14.92 -7.98 21.47
C ARG A 292 -14.26 -7.26 20.29
N GLY A 293 -14.09 -7.99 19.17
CA GLY A 293 -13.47 -7.46 17.95
C GLY A 293 -11.97 -7.20 18.04
N LEU A 294 -11.31 -7.42 19.19
CA LEU A 294 -9.89 -7.15 19.37
C LEU A 294 -9.02 -7.97 18.42
N PHE A 295 -9.31 -9.25 18.26
CA PHE A 295 -8.60 -10.12 17.32
C PHE A 295 -8.61 -9.52 15.89
N GLY A 296 -9.80 -9.13 15.41
CA GLY A 296 -9.95 -8.50 14.10
C GLY A 296 -9.14 -7.20 13.98
N GLY A 297 -9.09 -6.39 15.05
CA GLY A 297 -8.28 -5.17 15.11
C GLY A 297 -6.77 -5.45 15.03
N LEU A 298 -6.29 -6.47 15.72
CA LEU A 298 -4.88 -6.90 15.69
C LEU A 298 -4.49 -7.47 14.31
N ILE A 299 -5.32 -8.32 13.73
CA ILE A 299 -5.09 -8.83 12.37
C ILE A 299 -5.15 -7.70 11.33
N SER A 300 -6.07 -6.73 11.48
CA SER A 300 -6.06 -5.54 10.61
C SER A 300 -4.77 -4.72 10.75
N MET A 301 -4.17 -4.66 11.93
CA MET A 301 -2.85 -4.05 12.11
C MET A 301 -1.78 -4.79 11.28
N VAL A 302 -1.74 -6.13 11.38
CA VAL A 302 -0.82 -6.96 10.60
C VAL A 302 -1.02 -6.76 9.10
N GLU A 303 -2.27 -6.83 8.62
CA GLU A 303 -2.60 -6.60 7.20
C GLU A 303 -2.16 -5.23 6.67
N GLN A 304 -2.04 -4.24 7.53
CA GLN A 304 -1.59 -2.90 7.14
C GLN A 304 -0.06 -2.77 7.15
N VAL A 305 0.64 -3.39 8.10
CA VAL A 305 2.03 -3.04 8.39
C VAL A 305 3.05 -4.17 8.26
N ASP A 306 2.62 -5.44 8.22
CA ASP A 306 3.55 -6.57 8.03
C ASP A 306 4.19 -6.55 6.65
N GLU A 307 5.50 -6.79 6.59
CA GLU A 307 6.29 -6.77 5.35
C GLU A 307 5.84 -7.82 4.31
N GLY A 308 5.11 -8.86 4.72
CA GLY A 308 4.57 -9.88 3.81
C GLY A 308 3.28 -9.46 3.13
N VAL A 309 2.51 -8.54 3.70
CA VAL A 309 1.11 -8.26 3.35
C VAL A 309 0.84 -6.78 3.21
N GLY A 310 1.36 -5.98 4.14
CA GLY A 310 0.97 -4.59 4.32
C GLY A 310 1.70 -3.62 3.38
N ALA A 311 0.98 -2.63 2.91
CA ALA A 311 1.52 -1.57 2.07
C ALA A 311 1.79 -0.25 2.83
N TRP A 312 1.50 -0.20 4.14
CA TRP A 312 1.52 1.06 4.92
C TRP A 312 2.59 1.12 6.02
N GLY A 313 3.19 -0.02 6.36
CA GLY A 313 4.22 -0.15 7.39
C GLY A 313 5.64 -0.08 6.85
N GLY A 314 6.42 -1.08 7.20
CA GLY A 314 7.83 -1.22 6.84
C GLY A 314 8.08 -1.18 5.35
N HIS A 315 7.29 -1.89 4.55
CA HIS A 315 7.41 -1.89 3.09
C HIS A 315 7.38 -0.49 2.46
N LEU A 316 6.49 0.39 2.95
CA LEU A 316 6.41 1.75 2.40
C LEU A 316 7.61 2.59 2.80
N ARG A 317 8.20 2.36 3.98
CA ARG A 317 9.43 3.02 4.46
C ARG A 317 10.63 2.55 3.66
N ASP A 318 10.72 1.25 3.39
CA ASP A 318 11.74 0.68 2.52
C ASP A 318 11.65 1.22 1.09
N LEU A 319 10.43 1.24 0.52
CA LEU A 319 10.20 1.82 -0.79
C LEU A 319 10.61 3.29 -0.85
N TYR A 320 10.32 4.05 0.22
CA TYR A 320 10.72 5.45 0.30
C TYR A 320 12.24 5.60 0.43
N ALA A 321 12.89 4.75 1.21
CA ALA A 321 14.35 4.72 1.34
C ALA A 321 15.03 4.40 0.01
N ASP A 322 14.51 3.43 -0.77
CA ASP A 322 14.97 3.15 -2.14
C ASP A 322 14.85 4.41 -3.02
N GLY A 323 13.73 5.13 -2.93
CA GLY A 323 13.53 6.39 -3.64
C GLY A 323 14.50 7.50 -3.23
N LEU A 324 14.88 7.58 -1.95
CA LEU A 324 15.90 8.51 -1.47
C LEU A 324 17.29 8.16 -2.03
N GLU A 325 17.63 6.89 -2.14
CA GLU A 325 18.90 6.46 -2.76
C GLU A 325 18.97 6.79 -4.25
N GLU A 326 17.87 6.56 -4.99
CA GLU A 326 17.77 6.99 -6.39
C GLU A 326 17.85 8.53 -6.51
N ALA A 327 17.13 9.25 -5.67
CA ALA A 327 17.14 10.70 -5.63
C ALA A 327 18.52 11.26 -5.26
N ALA A 328 19.29 10.57 -4.40
CA ALA A 328 20.66 10.97 -4.03
C ALA A 328 21.59 11.03 -5.25
N VAL A 329 21.42 10.08 -6.19
CA VAL A 329 22.19 10.06 -7.45
C VAL A 329 21.71 11.16 -8.40
N ILE A 330 20.38 11.29 -8.59
CA ILE A 330 19.79 12.21 -9.56
C ILE A 330 20.04 13.68 -9.18
N LEU A 331 19.99 13.97 -7.86
CA LEU A 331 20.15 15.31 -7.31
C LEU A 331 21.60 15.67 -6.95
N ASP A 332 22.51 14.70 -7.04
CA ASP A 332 23.90 14.82 -6.54
C ASP A 332 23.91 15.25 -5.05
N ARG A 333 23.10 14.56 -4.22
CA ARG A 333 22.96 14.83 -2.79
C ARG A 333 23.21 13.56 -1.97
N PRO A 334 24.48 13.21 -1.68
CA PRO A 334 24.82 11.97 -0.99
C PRO A 334 24.22 11.86 0.43
N ALA A 335 23.90 12.98 1.10
CA ALA A 335 23.24 13.00 2.41
C ALA A 335 21.85 12.33 2.40
N LEU A 336 21.18 12.22 1.24
CA LEU A 336 19.92 11.48 1.13
C LEU A 336 20.09 9.98 1.37
N ARG A 337 21.29 9.39 1.16
CA ARG A 337 21.57 7.98 1.50
C ARG A 337 21.60 7.75 3.00
N GLU A 338 22.12 8.72 3.77
CA GLU A 338 22.06 8.65 5.24
C GLU A 338 20.61 8.72 5.73
N ALA A 339 19.81 9.62 5.16
CA ALA A 339 18.38 9.68 5.45
C ALA A 339 17.66 8.36 5.07
N ALA A 340 18.00 7.74 3.94
CA ALA A 340 17.46 6.43 3.56
C ALA A 340 17.75 5.36 4.62
N GLY A 341 18.96 5.31 5.17
CA GLY A 341 19.32 4.40 6.24
C GLY A 341 18.45 4.58 7.50
N THR A 342 18.10 5.82 7.86
CA THR A 342 17.23 6.08 9.02
C THR A 342 15.77 5.65 8.76
N TRP A 343 15.27 5.77 7.52
CA TRP A 343 13.95 5.27 7.16
C TRP A 343 13.89 3.74 7.14
N ARG A 344 14.97 3.04 6.71
CA ARG A 344 15.06 1.57 6.81
C ARG A 344 15.03 1.09 8.26
N ALA A 345 15.75 1.78 9.15
CA ALA A 345 15.69 1.47 10.59
C ALA A 345 14.28 1.65 11.17
N SER A 346 13.49 2.60 10.66
CA SER A 346 12.07 2.71 11.01
C SER A 346 11.24 1.55 10.44
N ALA A 347 11.56 1.04 9.25
CA ALA A 347 10.86 -0.10 8.66
C ALA A 347 10.94 -1.35 9.56
N ASP A 348 12.12 -1.62 10.14
CA ASP A 348 12.32 -2.73 11.07
C ASP A 348 11.38 -2.64 12.30
N LEU A 349 11.18 -1.44 12.84
CA LEU A 349 10.27 -1.23 13.98
C LEU A 349 8.80 -1.48 13.62
N TRP A 350 8.39 -1.17 12.39
CA TRP A 350 7.05 -1.50 11.91
C TRP A 350 6.84 -3.02 11.81
N GLN A 351 7.87 -3.76 11.39
CA GLN A 351 7.80 -5.22 11.38
C GLN A 351 7.76 -5.80 12.80
N GLU A 352 8.53 -5.25 13.74
CA GLU A 352 8.45 -5.65 15.14
C GLU A 352 7.05 -5.39 15.75
N LEU A 353 6.38 -4.32 15.34
CA LEU A 353 4.99 -4.05 15.73
C LEU A 353 4.04 -5.12 15.17
N ALA A 354 4.17 -5.50 13.89
CA ALA A 354 3.37 -6.54 13.28
C ALA A 354 3.57 -7.89 13.98
N ASP A 355 4.83 -8.28 14.23
CA ASP A 355 5.17 -9.53 14.93
C ASP A 355 4.57 -9.57 16.37
N ALA A 356 4.59 -8.41 17.06
CA ALA A 356 4.03 -8.31 18.41
C ALA A 356 2.49 -8.30 18.44
N ALA A 357 1.84 -7.86 17.38
CA ALA A 357 0.37 -7.86 17.27
C ALA A 357 -0.23 -9.26 17.15
N VAL A 358 0.59 -10.28 16.95
CA VAL A 358 0.16 -11.69 16.85
C VAL A 358 0.45 -12.44 18.15
N PRO A 359 -0.48 -12.48 19.10
CA PRO A 359 -0.24 -13.17 20.36
C PRO A 359 -0.18 -14.70 20.14
N THR A 360 0.98 -15.28 20.35
CA THR A 360 1.23 -16.73 20.12
C THR A 360 0.39 -17.64 21.04
N ALA A 361 -0.15 -17.11 22.12
CA ALA A 361 -1.05 -17.80 23.03
C ALA A 361 -2.49 -17.92 22.53
N VAL A 362 -2.85 -17.20 21.45
CA VAL A 362 -4.17 -17.28 20.83
C VAL A 362 -4.14 -18.29 19.69
N ASP A 363 -4.96 -19.35 19.84
CA ASP A 363 -5.08 -20.41 18.83
C ASP A 363 -5.53 -19.84 17.49
N GLY A 364 -4.89 -20.25 16.39
CA GLY A 364 -5.17 -19.75 15.05
C GLY A 364 -4.67 -18.34 14.75
N ALA A 365 -4.04 -17.61 15.67
CA ALA A 365 -3.49 -16.29 15.38
C ALA A 365 -2.36 -16.34 14.33
N ALA A 366 -1.48 -17.32 14.44
CA ALA A 366 -0.43 -17.57 13.46
C ALA A 366 -1.02 -17.99 12.10
N ASP A 367 -2.06 -18.84 12.12
CA ASP A 367 -2.74 -19.29 10.91
C ASP A 367 -3.43 -18.09 10.18
N ALA A 368 -4.01 -17.16 10.94
CA ALA A 368 -4.63 -15.96 10.36
C ALA A 368 -3.59 -15.09 9.62
N VAL A 369 -2.39 -14.96 10.16
CA VAL A 369 -1.29 -14.24 9.46
C VAL A 369 -0.86 -15.02 8.22
N GLU A 370 -0.73 -16.34 8.31
CA GLU A 370 -0.41 -17.17 7.15
C GLU A 370 -1.47 -17.07 6.05
N LEU A 371 -2.74 -17.04 6.42
CA LEU A 371 -3.84 -16.84 5.46
C LEU A 371 -3.82 -15.43 4.83
N ALA A 372 -3.50 -14.38 5.60
CA ALA A 372 -3.35 -13.03 5.07
C ALA A 372 -2.18 -12.95 4.06
N GLU A 373 -1.04 -13.57 4.36
CA GLU A 373 0.09 -13.65 3.42
C GLU A 373 -0.26 -14.48 2.18
N GLU A 374 -0.97 -15.61 2.35
CA GLU A 374 -1.42 -16.43 1.24
C GLU A 374 -2.40 -15.69 0.33
N LEU A 375 -3.35 -14.96 0.92
CA LEU A 375 -4.27 -14.09 0.19
C LEU A 375 -3.51 -13.06 -0.63
N HIS A 376 -2.60 -12.32 0.01
CA HIS A 376 -1.79 -11.31 -0.67
C HIS A 376 -0.97 -11.92 -1.82
N ASP A 377 -0.24 -12.99 -1.58
CA ASP A 377 0.57 -13.66 -2.60
C ASP A 377 -0.29 -14.20 -3.75
N ALA A 378 -1.50 -14.70 -3.45
CA ALA A 378 -2.43 -15.17 -4.45
C ALA A 378 -2.97 -14.03 -5.32
N VAL A 379 -3.33 -12.90 -4.72
CA VAL A 379 -3.75 -11.69 -5.46
C VAL A 379 -2.60 -11.17 -6.34
N MET A 380 -1.37 -11.16 -5.83
CA MET A 380 -0.21 -10.73 -6.63
C MET A 380 0.11 -11.66 -7.82
N ARG A 381 -0.43 -12.86 -7.88
CA ARG A 381 -0.37 -13.71 -9.10
C ARG A 381 -1.42 -13.33 -10.15
N GLY A 382 -2.41 -12.53 -9.79
CA GLY A 382 -3.51 -12.15 -10.68
C GLY A 382 -4.50 -13.31 -10.94
N GLU A 383 -5.05 -13.42 -12.14
CA GLU A 383 -6.05 -14.46 -12.48
C GLU A 383 -5.65 -15.89 -12.08
N PRO A 384 -4.40 -16.35 -12.29
CA PRO A 384 -3.99 -17.67 -11.83
C PRO A 384 -4.09 -17.89 -10.31
N GLY A 385 -4.06 -16.85 -9.52
CA GLY A 385 -4.17 -16.89 -8.06
C GLY A 385 -5.60 -16.78 -7.52
N ARG A 386 -6.58 -16.41 -8.35
CA ARG A 386 -7.95 -16.06 -7.92
C ARG A 386 -8.62 -17.12 -7.02
N ALA A 387 -8.51 -18.39 -7.38
CA ALA A 387 -9.13 -19.45 -6.59
C ALA A 387 -8.49 -19.60 -5.20
N GLN A 388 -7.17 -19.51 -5.14
CA GLN A 388 -6.43 -19.57 -3.88
C GLN A 388 -6.70 -18.34 -3.01
N ALA A 389 -6.76 -17.14 -3.61
CA ALA A 389 -7.12 -15.90 -2.90
C ALA A 389 -8.50 -16.03 -2.21
N ARG A 390 -9.49 -16.59 -2.91
CA ARG A 390 -10.82 -16.84 -2.34
C ARG A 390 -10.78 -17.80 -1.15
N GLY A 391 -10.02 -18.89 -1.24
CA GLY A 391 -9.85 -19.85 -0.15
C GLY A 391 -9.17 -19.24 1.08
N ALA A 392 -8.08 -18.52 0.87
CA ALA A 392 -7.34 -17.85 1.93
C ALA A 392 -8.19 -16.75 2.62
N ALA A 393 -8.92 -15.95 1.84
CA ALA A 393 -9.82 -14.94 2.39
C ALA A 393 -10.93 -15.57 3.24
N ALA A 394 -11.57 -16.64 2.77
CA ALA A 394 -12.62 -17.33 3.51
C ALA A 394 -12.10 -17.84 4.87
N GLY A 395 -10.94 -18.51 4.91
CA GLY A 395 -10.33 -18.98 6.15
C GLY A 395 -9.92 -17.84 7.10
N LEU A 396 -9.44 -16.74 6.56
CA LEU A 396 -9.07 -15.55 7.34
C LEU A 396 -10.31 -14.92 8.02
N TRP A 397 -11.41 -14.77 7.29
CA TRP A 397 -12.65 -14.24 7.85
C TRP A 397 -13.32 -15.20 8.83
N GLU A 398 -13.28 -16.52 8.60
CA GLU A 398 -13.74 -17.53 9.56
C GLU A 398 -12.98 -17.41 10.89
N THR A 399 -11.66 -17.24 10.85
CA THR A 399 -10.84 -17.08 12.05
C THR A 399 -11.16 -15.77 12.78
N ARG A 400 -11.38 -14.68 12.06
CA ARG A 400 -11.82 -13.39 12.63
C ARG A 400 -13.19 -13.51 13.31
N ASP A 401 -14.14 -14.17 12.67
CA ASP A 401 -15.49 -14.35 13.19
C ASP A 401 -15.50 -15.23 14.45
N ARG A 402 -14.62 -16.23 14.55
CA ARG A 402 -14.45 -17.07 15.74
C ARG A 402 -14.16 -16.24 16.99
N TYR A 403 -13.38 -15.17 16.87
CA TYR A 403 -12.99 -14.28 17.96
C TYR A 403 -13.70 -12.93 17.96
N ALA A 404 -14.78 -12.79 17.20
CA ALA A 404 -15.52 -11.52 17.13
C ALA A 404 -16.17 -11.12 18.46
N ASP A 405 -16.75 -12.09 19.16
CA ASP A 405 -17.52 -11.86 20.38
C ASP A 405 -16.77 -12.30 21.66
N ALA A 406 -15.65 -13.03 21.52
CA ALA A 406 -14.88 -13.56 22.65
C ALA A 406 -13.37 -13.43 22.41
N TRP A 407 -12.65 -13.00 23.43
CA TRP A 407 -11.21 -12.89 23.41
C TRP A 407 -10.59 -13.88 24.41
N PRO A 408 -9.64 -14.74 24.01
CA PRO A 408 -9.23 -15.87 24.83
C PRO A 408 -8.18 -15.53 25.92
N LEU A 409 -7.51 -14.38 25.84
CA LEU A 409 -6.52 -14.00 26.85
C LEU A 409 -7.17 -13.38 28.10
N ALA A 410 -6.54 -13.55 29.24
CA ALA A 410 -6.90 -12.89 30.48
C ALA A 410 -6.76 -11.35 30.34
N GLU A 411 -7.43 -10.62 31.23
CA GLU A 411 -7.41 -9.13 31.17
C GLU A 411 -5.99 -8.60 31.33
N ASP A 412 -5.22 -9.10 32.30
CA ASP A 412 -3.84 -8.67 32.53
C ASP A 412 -2.92 -8.93 31.33
N ASP A 413 -3.06 -10.09 30.67
CA ASP A 413 -2.28 -10.41 29.46
C ASP A 413 -2.68 -9.51 28.29
N THR A 414 -3.95 -9.19 28.18
CA THR A 414 -4.47 -8.26 27.15
C THR A 414 -3.95 -6.85 27.39
N GLU A 415 -3.93 -6.38 28.64
CA GLU A 415 -3.37 -5.09 29.00
C GLU A 415 -1.87 -5.02 28.73
N ALA A 416 -1.14 -6.08 29.05
CA ALA A 416 0.28 -6.19 28.75
C ALA A 416 0.57 -6.14 27.25
N LEU A 417 -0.23 -6.85 26.44
CA LEU A 417 -0.15 -6.79 24.98
C LEU A 417 -0.38 -5.37 24.45
N LEU A 418 -1.47 -4.73 24.86
CA LEU A 418 -1.77 -3.38 24.41
C LEU A 418 -0.71 -2.34 24.86
N ALA A 419 -0.14 -2.52 26.05
CA ALA A 419 0.95 -1.69 26.54
C ALA A 419 2.23 -1.87 25.70
N ASP A 420 2.61 -3.11 25.36
CA ASP A 420 3.77 -3.39 24.48
C ASP A 420 3.58 -2.75 23.10
N LEU A 421 2.42 -2.95 22.47
CA LEU A 421 2.11 -2.33 21.19
C LEU A 421 2.16 -0.79 21.26
N GLY A 422 1.66 -0.22 22.34
CA GLY A 422 1.75 1.24 22.60
C GLY A 422 3.20 1.73 22.69
N GLN A 423 4.08 0.99 23.35
CA GLN A 423 5.51 1.33 23.44
C GLN A 423 6.21 1.23 22.08
N ARG A 424 5.92 0.19 21.28
CA ARG A 424 6.46 0.06 19.91
C ARG A 424 6.02 1.21 19.00
N LEU A 425 4.75 1.62 19.07
CA LEU A 425 4.26 2.79 18.35
C LEU A 425 4.95 4.10 18.77
N ALA A 426 5.28 4.24 20.06
CA ALA A 426 6.09 5.37 20.53
C ALA A 426 7.52 5.35 19.97
N ALA A 427 8.13 4.17 19.88
CA ALA A 427 9.45 3.98 19.28
C ALA A 427 9.44 4.30 17.78
N ILE A 428 8.42 3.85 17.05
CA ILE A 428 8.20 4.20 15.63
C ILE A 428 8.08 5.71 15.45
N HIS A 429 7.27 6.39 16.29
CA HIS A 429 7.16 7.86 16.22
C HIS A 429 8.51 8.54 16.38
N ALA A 430 9.31 8.11 17.35
CA ALA A 430 10.63 8.69 17.59
C ALA A 430 11.61 8.43 16.44
N ALA A 431 11.61 7.22 15.89
CA ALA A 431 12.46 6.86 14.75
C ALA A 431 12.07 7.63 13.48
N GLU A 432 10.79 7.76 13.18
CA GLU A 432 10.32 8.53 12.01
C GLU A 432 10.55 10.03 12.17
N GLN A 433 10.50 10.57 13.39
CA GLN A 433 10.91 11.95 13.65
C GLN A 433 12.40 12.15 13.33
N ALA A 434 13.27 11.23 13.77
CA ALA A 434 14.70 11.28 13.46
C ALA A 434 14.99 11.15 11.96
N ALA A 435 14.26 10.27 11.28
CA ALA A 435 14.37 10.08 9.84
C ALA A 435 13.89 11.31 9.04
N LEU A 436 12.81 11.95 9.51
CA LEU A 436 12.34 13.21 8.94
C LEU A 436 13.36 14.33 9.10
N ASP A 437 13.96 14.46 10.29
CA ASP A 437 14.99 15.45 10.57
C ASP A 437 16.25 15.21 9.71
N ALA A 438 16.63 13.94 9.47
CA ALA A 438 17.71 13.59 8.56
C ALA A 438 17.39 13.98 7.11
N THR A 439 16.16 13.73 6.66
CA THR A 439 15.68 14.14 5.33
C THR A 439 15.70 15.66 5.19
N ALA A 440 15.22 16.40 6.19
CA ALA A 440 15.22 17.87 6.20
C ALA A 440 16.65 18.43 6.11
N ARG A 441 17.60 17.87 6.86
CA ARG A 441 19.02 18.26 6.75
C ARG A 441 19.60 17.96 5.37
N ALA A 442 19.26 16.81 4.77
CA ALA A 442 19.77 16.41 3.47
C ALA A 442 19.31 17.33 2.33
N ILE A 443 18.10 17.88 2.41
CA ILE A 443 17.60 18.84 1.40
C ILE A 443 18.14 20.27 1.61
N GLY A 444 18.63 20.61 2.81
CA GLY A 444 19.18 21.91 3.14
C GLY A 444 18.12 22.99 3.38
N PRO A 445 18.54 24.20 3.71
CA PRO A 445 17.63 25.33 3.91
C PRO A 445 16.90 25.67 2.60
N ARG A 446 15.68 26.13 2.74
CA ARG A 446 14.78 26.54 1.63
C ARG A 446 14.93 28.02 1.32
#